data_c39d95b87ea3f23c9d7e040ea56edfec
#
_entry.id   c39d95b87ea3f23c9d7e040ea56edfec
#
_cell.length_a   1.000
_cell.length_b   1.000
_cell.length_c   1.000
_cell.angle_alpha   90.00
_cell.angle_beta   90.00
_cell.angle_gamma   90.00
#
_symmetry.space_group_name_H-M   'P 1'
#
loop_
_entity.id
_entity.type
_entity.pdbx_description
1 polymer ?
#
loop_
_entity_poly.entity_id
_entity_poly.type
_entity_poly.pdbx_seq_one_letter_code
_entity_poly.pdbx_strand_id
1 'polypeptide(L)'
;MIEPKIKSVGHKPPIQPQNPRKEPSISDQDQPLIEQNVILKDQWRILCQLGAGGFGQIYVAEDIYTHEQVAVKAEAIDAQLKFIHMEYAAIRKLQHKAHIPAFYGSGAQKGYHYIVMTLLGQNIADLRKATPQGRFTMETACHLGYYMLRAIQSVHDVGLLHRDIKPANFAMGLKDTVMERSLFILDFGLCRKYRNRRGELRPPRNKCGFRGTVKYASINCHLDCDMGRHDDLWSLFYLILEMMNGQLPWRKTTDRHKCLEEKKSIPVESLLKDLPSGIGDFFKLLEPITFSDAPPYEDMARCLVTASLNNHCARLATTME
;
A
#
# COMPACT_ATOMS: atom_id res chain seq x y z
N MET A 1 48.43 -56.56 -51.05
CA MET A 1 48.68 -55.08 -50.98
C MET A 1 47.34 -54.42 -50.89
N ILE A 2 46.99 -53.93 -49.70
CA ILE A 2 45.68 -53.29 -49.41
C ILE A 2 46.03 -51.86 -48.96
N GLU A 3 45.66 -50.86 -49.79
CA GLU A 3 45.85 -49.45 -49.48
C GLU A 3 44.80 -48.97 -48.45
N PRO A 4 45.13 -48.15 -47.47
CA PRO A 4 44.14 -47.61 -46.52
C PRO A 4 43.52 -46.33 -47.08
N LYS A 5 42.15 -46.30 -47.06
CA LYS A 5 41.34 -45.10 -47.38
C LYS A 5 41.46 -44.04 -46.27
N ILE A 6 41.99 -42.88 -46.65
CA ILE A 6 42.00 -41.63 -45.82
C ILE A 6 40.61 -41.07 -45.78
N LYS A 7 40.03 -40.96 -44.55
CA LYS A 7 38.77 -40.23 -44.31
C LYS A 7 39.03 -38.72 -44.30
N SER A 8 38.31 -38.01 -45.12
CA SER A 8 38.30 -36.54 -45.18
C SER A 8 37.75 -35.92 -43.91
N VAL A 9 38.50 -35.04 -43.27
CA VAL A 9 38.11 -34.24 -42.13
C VAL A 9 37.18 -33.08 -42.63
N GLY A 10 35.92 -33.13 -42.22
CA GLY A 10 34.96 -32.10 -42.56
C GLY A 10 35.29 -30.76 -41.87
N HIS A 11 35.46 -29.71 -42.63
CA HIS A 11 35.58 -28.34 -42.16
C HIS A 11 34.25 -27.88 -41.56
N LYS A 12 34.25 -27.50 -40.28
CA LYS A 12 33.14 -26.75 -39.64
C LYS A 12 33.12 -25.34 -40.24
N PRO A 13 31.93 -24.79 -40.59
CA PRO A 13 31.83 -23.40 -41.03
C PRO A 13 32.16 -22.44 -39.87
N PRO A 14 32.68 -21.22 -40.16
CA PRO A 14 33.02 -20.24 -39.16
C PRO A 14 31.78 -19.78 -38.37
N ILE A 15 31.92 -19.68 -37.04
CA ILE A 15 30.92 -19.16 -36.12
C ILE A 15 30.73 -17.67 -36.47
N GLN A 16 29.53 -17.32 -36.94
CA GLN A 16 29.13 -15.90 -37.09
C GLN A 16 29.09 -15.23 -35.71
N PRO A 17 29.53 -13.97 -35.59
CA PRO A 17 29.44 -13.24 -34.34
C PRO A 17 27.95 -13.03 -33.99
N GLN A 18 27.57 -13.50 -32.82
CA GLN A 18 26.22 -13.25 -32.26
C GLN A 18 26.05 -11.74 -32.10
N ASN A 19 24.96 -11.20 -32.65
CA ASN A 19 24.52 -9.83 -32.45
C ASN A 19 24.59 -9.47 -30.95
N PRO A 20 25.11 -8.29 -30.59
CA PRO A 20 25.10 -7.82 -29.23
C PRO A 20 23.62 -7.80 -28.76
N ARG A 21 23.35 -8.44 -27.61
CA ARG A 21 22.03 -8.38 -26.95
C ARG A 21 21.68 -6.90 -26.84
N LYS A 22 20.55 -6.50 -27.45
CA LYS A 22 19.95 -5.19 -27.21
C LYS A 22 19.76 -5.10 -25.71
N GLU A 23 20.38 -4.14 -25.07
CA GLU A 23 20.02 -3.71 -23.72
C GLU A 23 18.53 -3.40 -23.71
N PRO A 24 17.77 -3.80 -22.65
CA PRO A 24 16.37 -3.45 -22.56
C PRO A 24 16.25 -1.94 -22.64
N SER A 25 15.51 -1.44 -23.62
CA SER A 25 15.20 -0.02 -23.73
C SER A 25 14.49 0.41 -22.45
N ILE A 26 15.10 1.33 -21.69
CA ILE A 26 14.48 2.01 -20.55
C ILE A 26 13.17 2.60 -21.11
N SER A 27 12.02 2.20 -20.55
CA SER A 27 10.73 2.78 -20.93
C SER A 27 10.75 4.27 -20.53
N ASP A 28 10.09 5.14 -21.29
CA ASP A 28 9.99 6.58 -20.94
C ASP A 28 9.43 6.83 -19.52
N GLN A 29 8.81 5.81 -18.91
CA GLN A 29 8.32 5.84 -17.55
C GLN A 29 9.40 5.65 -16.46
N ASP A 30 10.59 5.18 -16.82
CA ASP A 30 11.70 4.93 -15.91
C ASP A 30 12.67 6.13 -15.78
N GLN A 31 12.54 7.14 -16.63
CA GLN A 31 13.35 8.33 -16.51
C GLN A 31 12.93 9.19 -15.32
N PRO A 32 13.89 9.66 -14.49
CA PRO A 32 13.57 10.49 -13.35
C PRO A 32 12.97 11.83 -13.79
N LEU A 33 11.82 12.21 -13.20
CA LEU A 33 11.20 13.52 -13.37
C LEU A 33 12.07 14.65 -12.82
N ILE A 34 12.84 14.34 -11.78
CA ILE A 34 13.71 15.29 -11.09
C ILE A 34 15.10 14.72 -11.03
N GLU A 35 16.05 15.46 -11.58
CA GLU A 35 17.46 15.09 -11.55
C GLU A 35 18.05 15.21 -10.15
N GLN A 36 19.09 14.42 -9.87
CA GLN A 36 19.86 14.51 -8.62
C GLN A 36 20.48 15.91 -8.48
N ASN A 37 20.59 16.38 -7.24
CA ASN A 37 21.09 17.69 -6.86
C ASN A 37 20.23 18.91 -7.27
N VAL A 38 19.08 18.72 -7.93
CA VAL A 38 18.10 19.79 -8.09
C VAL A 38 17.63 20.26 -6.71
N ILE A 39 17.56 21.59 -6.52
CA ILE A 39 17.05 22.18 -5.29
C ILE A 39 15.63 22.72 -5.56
N LEU A 40 14.67 22.23 -4.80
CA LEU A 40 13.28 22.66 -4.85
C LEU A 40 13.05 23.79 -3.84
N LYS A 41 12.46 24.92 -4.29
CA LYS A 41 12.18 26.10 -3.47
C LYS A 41 13.36 26.59 -2.63
N ASP A 42 14.58 26.49 -3.16
CA ASP A 42 15.81 26.89 -2.48
C ASP A 42 16.00 26.24 -1.10
N GLN A 43 15.34 25.07 -0.87
CA GLN A 43 15.32 24.40 0.42
C GLN A 43 15.60 22.91 0.32
N TRP A 44 15.01 22.17 -0.62
CA TRP A 44 15.09 20.71 -0.64
C TRP A 44 15.96 20.21 -1.80
N ARG A 45 17.15 19.72 -1.48
CA ARG A 45 18.08 19.13 -2.44
C ARG A 45 17.73 17.67 -2.69
N ILE A 46 17.44 17.30 -3.93
CA ILE A 46 17.18 15.90 -4.31
C ILE A 46 18.46 15.07 -4.19
N LEU A 47 18.41 13.98 -3.42
CA LEU A 47 19.52 13.07 -3.22
C LEU A 47 19.45 11.86 -4.16
N CYS A 48 18.32 11.13 -4.15
CA CYS A 48 18.12 9.96 -5.00
C CYS A 48 16.62 9.66 -5.18
N GLN A 49 16.31 8.88 -6.19
CA GLN A 49 14.96 8.33 -6.38
C GLN A 49 14.78 7.07 -5.54
N LEU A 50 13.68 6.99 -4.78
CA LEU A 50 13.29 5.81 -4.00
C LEU A 50 12.45 4.83 -4.80
N GLY A 51 11.61 5.33 -5.71
CA GLY A 51 10.72 4.49 -6.48
C GLY A 51 9.87 5.26 -7.48
N ALA A 52 9.25 4.52 -8.39
CA ALA A 52 8.31 5.04 -9.38
C ALA A 52 7.09 4.12 -9.48
N GLY A 53 5.92 4.69 -9.79
CA GLY A 53 4.68 3.93 -9.95
C GLY A 53 3.59 4.74 -10.61
N GLY A 54 2.39 4.18 -10.72
CA GLY A 54 1.24 4.82 -11.37
C GLY A 54 0.77 6.13 -10.73
N PHE A 55 1.25 6.47 -9.53
CA PHE A 55 0.93 7.70 -8.79
C PHE A 55 2.10 8.70 -8.76
N GLY A 56 3.11 8.51 -9.61
CA GLY A 56 4.29 9.38 -9.70
C GLY A 56 5.57 8.75 -9.17
N GLN A 57 6.56 9.58 -8.91
CA GLN A 57 7.89 9.18 -8.47
C GLN A 57 8.17 9.73 -7.07
N ILE A 58 8.90 8.96 -6.28
CA ILE A 58 9.27 9.31 -4.90
C ILE A 58 10.78 9.47 -4.83
N TYR A 59 11.23 10.51 -4.16
CA TYR A 59 12.63 10.86 -3.96
C TYR A 59 12.95 11.07 -2.49
N VAL A 60 14.21 10.81 -2.12
CA VAL A 60 14.81 11.36 -0.90
C VAL A 60 15.38 12.73 -1.24
N ALA A 61 15.10 13.70 -0.39
CA ALA A 61 15.73 15.01 -0.44
C ALA A 61 16.27 15.39 0.95
N GLU A 62 17.24 16.29 0.97
CA GLU A 62 17.79 16.92 2.18
C GLU A 62 17.28 18.36 2.27
N ASP A 63 16.78 18.73 3.42
CA ASP A 63 16.56 20.14 3.74
C ASP A 63 17.93 20.80 3.99
N ILE A 64 18.33 21.74 3.13
CA ILE A 64 19.67 22.35 3.16
C ILE A 64 19.92 23.23 4.38
N TYR A 65 18.88 23.58 5.14
CA TYR A 65 18.98 24.39 6.36
C TYR A 65 19.06 23.54 7.63
N THR A 66 18.28 22.46 7.69
CA THR A 66 18.21 21.58 8.89
C THR A 66 19.04 20.31 8.73
N HIS A 67 19.48 19.96 7.51
CA HIS A 67 20.13 18.71 7.14
C HIS A 67 19.28 17.47 7.40
N GLU A 68 17.98 17.63 7.64
CA GLU A 68 17.04 16.52 7.77
C GLU A 68 16.64 15.96 6.41
N GLN A 69 16.46 14.64 6.36
CA GLN A 69 15.96 13.99 5.15
C GLN A 69 14.43 14.01 5.10
N VAL A 70 13.90 14.29 3.92
CA VAL A 70 12.48 14.34 3.63
C VAL A 70 12.16 13.50 2.37
N ALA A 71 10.88 13.11 2.24
CA ALA A 71 10.38 12.50 1.01
C ALA A 71 9.76 13.56 0.10
N VAL A 72 10.07 13.47 -1.20
CA VAL A 72 9.44 14.28 -2.25
C VAL A 72 8.68 13.35 -3.17
N LYS A 73 7.36 13.49 -3.23
CA LYS A 73 6.52 12.82 -4.25
C LYS A 73 6.29 13.78 -5.39
N ALA A 74 6.59 13.36 -6.61
CA ALA A 74 6.44 14.16 -7.82
C ALA A 74 5.56 13.45 -8.86
N GLU A 75 4.73 14.23 -9.56
CA GLU A 75 3.86 13.78 -10.64
C GLU A 75 4.00 14.73 -11.83
N ALA A 76 4.10 14.19 -13.04
CA ALA A 76 4.20 14.99 -14.25
C ALA A 76 2.93 15.85 -14.46
N ILE A 77 3.10 17.08 -14.97
CA ILE A 77 1.97 18.02 -15.19
C ILE A 77 1.01 17.48 -16.27
N ASP A 78 1.53 16.75 -17.25
CA ASP A 78 0.79 16.13 -18.34
C ASP A 78 0.23 14.74 -18.00
N ALA A 79 0.42 14.28 -16.76
CA ALA A 79 -0.18 13.01 -16.32
C ALA A 79 -1.69 13.01 -16.57
N GLN A 80 -2.18 11.91 -17.16
CA GLN A 80 -3.61 11.76 -17.52
C GLN A 80 -4.54 11.86 -16.29
N LEU A 81 -4.06 11.42 -15.12
CA LEU A 81 -4.78 11.48 -13.86
C LEU A 81 -3.95 12.30 -12.86
N LYS A 82 -4.53 13.38 -12.37
CA LYS A 82 -3.86 14.33 -11.45
C LYS A 82 -4.12 13.94 -10.00
N PHE A 83 -3.44 12.89 -9.54
CA PHE A 83 -3.59 12.38 -8.18
C PHE A 83 -2.96 13.30 -7.13
N ILE A 84 -1.86 13.98 -7.47
CA ILE A 84 -1.10 14.80 -6.53
C ILE A 84 -1.91 15.98 -5.98
N HIS A 85 -2.86 16.54 -6.74
CA HIS A 85 -3.73 17.60 -6.22
C HIS A 85 -4.71 17.10 -5.16
N MET A 86 -5.23 15.87 -5.33
CA MET A 86 -6.09 15.26 -4.32
C MET A 86 -5.28 14.92 -3.07
N GLU A 87 -4.09 14.37 -3.25
CA GLU A 87 -3.17 14.04 -2.16
C GLU A 87 -2.76 15.27 -1.37
N TYR A 88 -2.39 16.36 -2.04
CA TYR A 88 -2.10 17.64 -1.41
C TYR A 88 -3.27 18.15 -0.55
N ALA A 89 -4.49 18.13 -1.11
CA ALA A 89 -5.67 18.57 -0.38
C ALA A 89 -6.00 17.68 0.82
N ALA A 90 -5.78 16.36 0.69
CA ALA A 90 -6.03 15.39 1.74
C ALA A 90 -4.97 15.50 2.86
N ILE A 91 -3.68 15.49 2.53
CA ILE A 91 -2.61 15.53 3.52
C ILE A 91 -2.66 16.81 4.35
N ARG A 92 -2.94 17.96 3.74
CA ARG A 92 -3.13 19.23 4.47
C ARG A 92 -4.29 19.20 5.46
N LYS A 93 -5.38 18.54 5.08
CA LYS A 93 -6.55 18.39 5.96
C LYS A 93 -6.29 17.43 7.12
N LEU A 94 -5.40 16.47 6.92
CA LEU A 94 -5.05 15.43 7.87
C LEU A 94 -3.95 15.84 8.85
N GLN A 95 -3.27 16.98 8.64
CA GLN A 95 -2.27 17.44 9.60
C GLN A 95 -2.87 17.55 11.00
N HIS A 96 -2.11 17.28 12.01
CA HIS A 96 -2.52 17.14 13.43
C HIS A 96 -3.29 15.85 13.76
N LYS A 97 -3.52 14.95 12.80
CA LYS A 97 -4.04 13.60 13.07
C LYS A 97 -2.87 12.62 13.25
N ALA A 98 -3.05 11.67 14.17
CA ALA A 98 -2.08 10.58 14.35
C ALA A 98 -1.94 9.74 13.08
N HIS A 99 -0.77 9.12 12.91
CA HIS A 99 -0.47 8.21 11.79
C HIS A 99 -0.40 8.86 10.40
N ILE A 100 -0.28 10.18 10.32
CA ILE A 100 -0.18 10.95 9.07
C ILE A 100 1.23 11.53 8.95
N PRO A 101 1.91 11.39 7.81
CA PRO A 101 3.18 12.06 7.58
C PRO A 101 3.04 13.58 7.71
N ALA A 102 4.01 14.24 8.31
CA ALA A 102 4.04 15.70 8.33
C ALA A 102 4.20 16.23 6.89
N PHE A 103 3.48 17.28 6.58
CA PHE A 103 3.57 18.00 5.30
C PHE A 103 4.48 19.23 5.47
N TYR A 104 5.55 19.32 4.70
CA TYR A 104 6.52 20.42 4.76
C TYR A 104 6.32 21.44 3.65
N GLY A 105 5.87 21.01 2.48
CA GLY A 105 5.67 21.92 1.37
C GLY A 105 5.16 21.27 0.09
N SER A 106 4.89 22.10 -0.90
CA SER A 106 4.51 21.65 -2.24
C SER A 106 4.87 22.70 -3.27
N GLY A 107 4.94 22.33 -4.53
CA GLY A 107 5.21 23.25 -5.61
C GLY A 107 4.97 22.65 -6.99
N ALA A 108 5.23 23.47 -8.01
CA ALA A 108 5.31 23.06 -9.41
C ALA A 108 6.60 23.63 -10.00
N GLN A 109 7.31 22.82 -10.76
CA GLN A 109 8.55 23.24 -11.43
C GLN A 109 8.79 22.38 -12.67
N LYS A 110 9.19 23.03 -13.81
CA LYS A 110 9.70 22.34 -15.02
C LYS A 110 8.93 21.10 -15.44
N GLY A 111 7.59 21.15 -15.48
CA GLY A 111 6.80 20.04 -15.99
C GLY A 111 6.32 19.01 -14.95
N TYR A 112 6.53 19.23 -13.66
CA TYR A 112 6.00 18.40 -12.60
C TYR A 112 5.44 19.20 -11.42
N HIS A 113 4.48 18.59 -10.71
CA HIS A 113 4.03 19.01 -9.38
C HIS A 113 4.71 18.14 -8.33
N TYR A 114 4.93 18.67 -7.13
CA TYR A 114 5.52 17.89 -6.04
C TYR A 114 4.93 18.24 -4.67
N ILE A 115 5.05 17.29 -3.77
CA ILE A 115 4.72 17.38 -2.34
C ILE A 115 5.93 16.95 -1.55
N VAL A 116 6.27 17.68 -0.49
CA VAL A 116 7.35 17.35 0.46
C VAL A 116 6.73 16.94 1.78
N MET A 117 7.14 15.79 2.29
CA MET A 117 6.59 15.20 3.50
C MET A 117 7.66 14.42 4.29
N THR A 118 7.29 13.94 5.46
CA THR A 118 8.16 13.09 6.28
C THR A 118 8.70 11.90 5.48
N LEU A 119 10.01 11.71 5.50
CA LEU A 119 10.62 10.48 5.01
C LEU A 119 10.33 9.35 6.01
N LEU A 120 9.79 8.26 5.52
CA LEU A 120 9.44 7.09 6.29
C LEU A 120 10.37 5.90 5.97
N GLY A 121 10.33 4.90 6.83
CA GLY A 121 11.02 3.64 6.64
C GLY A 121 10.29 2.71 5.67
N GLN A 122 10.52 1.40 5.84
CA GLN A 122 9.95 0.38 4.96
C GLN A 122 8.43 0.29 5.10
N ASN A 123 7.76 0.06 3.97
CA ASN A 123 6.34 -0.22 3.97
C ASN A 123 6.04 -1.66 4.44
N ILE A 124 4.80 -1.90 4.85
CA ILE A 124 4.37 -3.19 5.40
C ILE A 124 4.43 -4.33 4.36
N ALA A 125 4.29 -4.03 3.07
CA ALA A 125 4.42 -5.04 2.04
C ALA A 125 5.85 -5.58 1.96
N ASP A 126 6.85 -4.71 2.03
CA ASP A 126 8.25 -5.09 1.95
C ASP A 126 8.75 -5.72 3.26
N LEU A 127 8.32 -5.17 4.42
CA LEU A 127 8.57 -5.80 5.71
C LEU A 127 8.02 -7.24 5.74
N ARG A 128 6.80 -7.46 5.25
CA ARG A 128 6.20 -8.79 5.20
C ARG A 128 6.97 -9.75 4.29
N LYS A 129 7.39 -9.29 3.09
CA LYS A 129 8.20 -10.10 2.17
C LYS A 129 9.54 -10.52 2.78
N ALA A 130 10.12 -9.70 3.65
CA ALA A 130 11.38 -9.98 4.32
C ALA A 130 11.24 -11.00 5.47
N THR A 131 10.00 -11.32 5.92
CA THR A 131 9.79 -12.33 6.96
C THR A 131 9.87 -13.76 6.39
N PRO A 132 10.27 -14.74 7.20
CA PRO A 132 10.14 -16.16 6.82
C PRO A 132 8.68 -16.46 6.46
N GLN A 133 8.44 -17.15 5.33
CA GLN A 133 7.10 -17.51 4.84
C GLN A 133 6.22 -16.32 4.39
N GLY A 134 6.74 -15.08 4.34
CA GLY A 134 5.99 -13.90 3.90
C GLY A 134 4.78 -13.55 4.78
N ARG A 135 4.83 -13.87 6.08
CA ARG A 135 3.77 -13.57 7.07
C ARG A 135 4.37 -13.08 8.38
N PHE A 136 3.60 -12.29 9.10
CA PHE A 136 3.91 -11.88 10.47
C PHE A 136 3.40 -12.91 11.48
N THR A 137 3.88 -12.82 12.72
CA THR A 137 3.23 -13.52 13.84
C THR A 137 1.82 -12.97 14.03
N MET A 138 0.92 -13.76 14.62
CA MET A 138 -0.46 -13.33 14.91
C MET A 138 -0.46 -12.06 15.78
N GLU A 139 0.41 -11.99 16.78
CA GLU A 139 0.58 -10.84 17.65
C GLU A 139 0.99 -9.58 16.87
N THR A 140 2.04 -9.69 16.04
CA THR A 140 2.51 -8.58 15.20
C THR A 140 1.41 -8.13 14.22
N ALA A 141 0.70 -9.07 13.59
CA ALA A 141 -0.37 -8.76 12.67
C ALA A 141 -1.55 -8.04 13.35
N CYS A 142 -1.93 -8.46 14.57
CA CYS A 142 -2.95 -7.77 15.37
C CYS A 142 -2.51 -6.35 15.77
N HIS A 143 -1.26 -6.19 16.21
CA HIS A 143 -0.71 -4.88 16.56
C HIS A 143 -0.71 -3.91 15.37
N LEU A 144 -0.19 -4.37 14.24
CA LEU A 144 -0.21 -3.57 13.00
C LEU A 144 -1.64 -3.26 12.57
N GLY A 145 -2.55 -4.26 12.62
CA GLY A 145 -3.96 -4.08 12.33
C GLY A 145 -4.63 -3.01 13.20
N TYR A 146 -4.30 -2.98 14.50
CA TYR A 146 -4.77 -1.95 15.43
C TYR A 146 -4.34 -0.54 14.99
N TYR A 147 -3.05 -0.32 14.70
CA TYR A 147 -2.57 1.00 14.27
C TYR A 147 -3.09 1.38 12.87
N MET A 148 -3.24 0.41 11.96
CA MET A 148 -3.86 0.64 10.65
C MET A 148 -5.32 1.07 10.79
N LEU A 149 -6.09 0.44 11.69
CA LEU A 149 -7.47 0.84 11.99
C LEU A 149 -7.52 2.28 12.51
N ARG A 150 -6.63 2.67 13.44
CA ARG A 150 -6.55 4.04 13.96
C ARG A 150 -6.14 5.04 12.87
N ALA A 151 -5.23 4.67 11.99
CA ALA A 151 -4.85 5.50 10.84
C ALA A 151 -6.03 5.73 9.88
N ILE A 152 -6.79 4.67 9.56
CA ILE A 152 -8.01 4.76 8.74
C ILE A 152 -9.08 5.61 9.43
N GLN A 153 -9.27 5.43 10.73
CA GLN A 153 -10.19 6.26 11.53
C GLN A 153 -9.81 7.74 11.42
N SER A 154 -8.52 8.09 11.54
CA SER A 154 -8.03 9.47 11.39
C SER A 154 -8.41 10.07 10.02
N VAL A 155 -8.36 9.27 8.94
CA VAL A 155 -8.80 9.69 7.60
C VAL A 155 -10.33 9.88 7.57
N HIS A 156 -11.09 8.97 8.15
CA HIS A 156 -12.55 9.04 8.18
C HIS A 156 -13.07 10.21 9.03
N ASP A 157 -12.41 10.51 10.15
CA ASP A 157 -12.78 11.63 11.05
C ASP A 157 -12.78 12.98 10.34
N VAL A 158 -11.86 13.18 9.40
CA VAL A 158 -11.82 14.42 8.61
C VAL A 158 -12.77 14.39 7.41
N GLY A 159 -13.64 13.38 7.31
CA GLY A 159 -14.65 13.25 6.25
C GLY A 159 -14.10 12.77 4.91
N LEU A 160 -12.99 12.03 4.92
CA LEU A 160 -12.37 11.41 3.75
C LEU A 160 -12.49 9.89 3.80
N LEU A 161 -12.59 9.23 2.64
CA LEU A 161 -12.32 7.82 2.42
C LEU A 161 -10.97 7.69 1.75
N HIS A 162 -10.21 6.65 2.08
CA HIS A 162 -8.90 6.39 1.48
C HIS A 162 -9.02 5.72 0.11
N ARG A 163 -9.80 4.64 0.02
CA ARG A 163 -10.15 3.86 -1.18
C ARG A 163 -9.02 3.05 -1.83
N ASP A 164 -7.86 2.99 -1.20
CA ASP A 164 -6.76 2.10 -1.63
C ASP A 164 -5.98 1.57 -0.42
N ILE A 165 -6.69 0.96 0.52
CA ILE A 165 -6.08 0.32 1.69
C ILE A 165 -5.37 -0.96 1.24
N LYS A 166 -4.04 -0.98 1.39
CA LYS A 166 -3.14 -2.09 1.03
C LYS A 166 -1.82 -2.00 1.82
N PRO A 167 -1.05 -3.08 1.94
CA PRO A 167 0.18 -3.08 2.75
C PRO A 167 1.23 -2.05 2.29
N ALA A 168 1.32 -1.77 0.97
CA ALA A 168 2.26 -0.80 0.43
C ALA A 168 1.94 0.66 0.82
N ASN A 169 0.69 0.93 1.23
CA ASN A 169 0.25 2.25 1.65
C ASN A 169 0.32 2.45 3.19
N PHE A 170 1.03 1.56 3.89
CA PHE A 170 1.40 1.74 5.29
C PHE A 170 2.91 1.56 5.43
N ALA A 171 3.56 2.47 6.15
CA ALA A 171 5.00 2.41 6.41
C ALA A 171 5.30 2.64 7.88
N MET A 172 6.40 2.09 8.34
CA MET A 172 6.96 2.38 9.65
C MET A 172 7.71 3.71 9.61
N GLY A 173 7.88 4.35 10.76
CA GLY A 173 8.77 5.50 10.87
C GLY A 173 10.20 5.14 10.48
N LEU A 174 10.98 6.15 10.12
CA LEU A 174 12.37 5.97 9.72
C LEU A 174 13.17 5.39 10.91
N LYS A 175 14.01 4.40 10.61
CA LYS A 175 14.88 3.77 11.60
C LYS A 175 15.81 4.80 12.27
N ASP A 176 16.12 4.58 13.53
CA ASP A 176 16.98 5.44 14.35
C ASP A 176 16.38 6.85 14.60
N THR A 177 15.06 7.01 14.42
CA THR A 177 14.31 8.22 14.80
C THR A 177 13.29 7.94 15.89
N VAL A 178 12.80 8.99 16.55
CA VAL A 178 11.73 8.87 17.58
C VAL A 178 10.44 8.26 17.02
N MET A 179 10.27 8.26 15.70
CA MET A 179 9.09 7.72 15.00
C MET A 179 9.27 6.27 14.55
N GLU A 180 10.42 5.62 14.76
CA GLU A 180 10.75 4.29 14.23
C GLU A 180 9.64 3.24 14.49
N ARG A 181 9.03 3.28 15.65
CA ARG A 181 7.96 2.34 16.05
C ARG A 181 6.54 2.81 15.69
N SER A 182 6.43 3.97 15.05
CA SER A 182 5.15 4.52 14.64
C SER A 182 4.76 4.03 13.25
N LEU A 183 3.46 3.73 13.04
CA LEU A 183 2.94 3.38 11.74
C LEU A 183 2.26 4.59 11.12
N PHE A 184 2.45 4.77 9.81
CA PHE A 184 1.88 5.86 9.03
C PHE A 184 1.09 5.32 7.84
N ILE A 185 0.00 6.00 7.47
CA ILE A 185 -0.77 5.75 6.25
C ILE A 185 -0.34 6.73 5.16
N LEU A 186 -0.21 6.23 3.94
CA LEU A 186 0.35 6.92 2.78
C LEU A 186 -0.62 6.90 1.59
N ASP A 187 -0.32 7.74 0.60
CA ASP A 187 -0.95 7.75 -0.73
C ASP A 187 -2.45 8.09 -0.72
N PHE A 188 -2.72 9.39 -0.56
CA PHE A 188 -4.08 9.94 -0.54
C PHE A 188 -4.59 10.31 -1.95
N GLY A 189 -3.92 9.90 -3.02
CA GLY A 189 -4.26 10.25 -4.41
C GLY A 189 -5.66 9.79 -4.82
N LEU A 190 -6.14 8.67 -4.25
CA LEU A 190 -7.48 8.14 -4.50
C LEU A 190 -8.53 8.58 -3.49
N CYS A 191 -8.19 9.44 -2.51
CA CYS A 191 -9.12 9.86 -1.46
C CYS A 191 -10.38 10.52 -2.01
N ARG A 192 -11.46 10.42 -1.24
CA ARG A 192 -12.73 11.05 -1.56
C ARG A 192 -13.42 11.60 -0.33
N LYS A 193 -14.02 12.80 -0.46
CA LYS A 193 -14.91 13.37 0.56
C LYS A 193 -16.23 12.60 0.59
N TYR A 194 -16.56 11.96 1.70
CA TYR A 194 -17.86 11.31 1.93
C TYR A 194 -18.83 12.20 2.71
N ARG A 195 -18.36 13.34 3.25
CA ARG A 195 -19.18 14.38 3.86
C ARG A 195 -19.16 15.67 3.03
N ASN A 196 -20.25 16.42 3.06
CA ASN A 196 -20.33 17.76 2.47
C ASN A 196 -19.73 18.83 3.41
N ARG A 197 -19.83 20.12 3.04
CA ARG A 197 -19.32 21.23 3.87
C ARG A 197 -20.06 21.40 5.20
N ARG A 198 -21.29 20.90 5.30
CA ARG A 198 -22.11 20.91 6.54
C ARG A 198 -21.81 19.72 7.46
N GLY A 199 -20.94 18.81 7.06
CA GLY A 199 -20.64 17.60 7.82
C GLY A 199 -21.63 16.45 7.56
N GLU A 200 -22.64 16.64 6.71
CA GLU A 200 -23.64 15.64 6.37
C GLU A 200 -23.08 14.60 5.41
N LEU A 201 -23.56 13.36 5.53
CA LEU A 201 -23.18 12.27 4.62
C LEU A 201 -23.67 12.62 3.19
N ARG A 202 -22.78 12.45 2.21
CA ARG A 202 -23.16 12.57 0.81
C ARG A 202 -23.96 11.35 0.37
N PRO A 203 -25.02 11.53 -0.44
CA PRO A 203 -25.74 10.38 -0.96
C PRO A 203 -24.81 9.53 -1.86
N PRO A 204 -25.00 8.20 -1.87
CA PRO A 204 -24.22 7.32 -2.75
C PRO A 204 -24.52 7.63 -4.21
N ARG A 205 -23.49 7.50 -5.06
CA ARG A 205 -23.62 7.65 -6.51
C ARG A 205 -24.05 6.32 -7.14
N ASN A 206 -24.78 6.39 -8.23
CA ASN A 206 -25.33 5.20 -8.91
C ASN A 206 -24.24 4.36 -9.64
N LYS A 207 -23.19 4.99 -10.17
CA LYS A 207 -22.06 4.32 -10.83
C LYS A 207 -20.76 5.04 -10.53
N CYS A 208 -19.76 4.33 -10.05
CA CYS A 208 -18.52 4.93 -9.56
C CYS A 208 -17.27 4.48 -10.30
N GLY A 209 -17.32 3.37 -11.00
CA GLY A 209 -16.17 2.69 -11.57
C GLY A 209 -15.20 2.20 -10.46
N PHE A 210 -14.47 1.18 -10.78
CA PHE A 210 -13.50 0.57 -9.86
C PHE A 210 -12.38 1.55 -9.48
N ARG A 211 -12.00 1.57 -8.20
CA ARG A 211 -10.85 2.31 -7.67
C ARG A 211 -10.16 1.47 -6.61
N GLY A 212 -8.83 1.55 -6.58
CA GLY A 212 -8.00 0.82 -5.61
C GLY A 212 -7.36 -0.44 -6.20
N THR A 213 -6.92 -1.33 -5.34
CA THR A 213 -6.18 -2.54 -5.69
C THR A 213 -7.09 -3.76 -5.65
N VAL A 214 -7.26 -4.47 -6.77
CA VAL A 214 -8.18 -5.63 -6.95
C VAL A 214 -8.11 -6.61 -5.78
N LYS A 215 -6.90 -6.94 -5.34
CA LYS A 215 -6.65 -7.92 -4.27
C LYS A 215 -7.34 -7.56 -2.94
N TYR A 216 -7.36 -6.28 -2.57
CA TYR A 216 -7.88 -5.80 -1.27
C TYR A 216 -9.24 -5.12 -1.37
N ALA A 217 -9.73 -4.83 -2.57
CA ALA A 217 -11.00 -4.15 -2.78
C ALA A 217 -12.18 -4.92 -2.15
N SER A 218 -13.13 -4.21 -1.56
CA SER A 218 -14.38 -4.78 -1.06
C SER A 218 -15.24 -5.34 -2.20
N ILE A 219 -16.19 -6.20 -1.89
CA ILE A 219 -17.17 -6.70 -2.88
C ILE A 219 -17.93 -5.53 -3.52
N ASN A 220 -18.35 -4.52 -2.74
CA ASN A 220 -19.02 -3.32 -3.25
C ASN A 220 -18.16 -2.57 -4.27
N CYS A 221 -16.86 -2.42 -4.01
CA CYS A 221 -15.94 -1.81 -4.96
C CYS A 221 -15.85 -2.59 -6.27
N HIS A 222 -15.83 -3.92 -6.22
CA HIS A 222 -15.89 -4.78 -7.40
C HIS A 222 -17.20 -4.63 -8.19
N LEU A 223 -18.30 -4.34 -7.50
CA LEU A 223 -19.63 -4.13 -8.11
C LEU A 223 -19.87 -2.69 -8.60
N ASP A 224 -18.83 -1.84 -8.62
CA ASP A 224 -18.93 -0.42 -8.99
C ASP A 224 -19.88 0.41 -8.12
N CYS A 225 -20.20 -0.08 -6.92
CA CYS A 225 -20.95 0.67 -5.91
C CYS A 225 -20.12 1.84 -5.37
N ASP A 226 -20.79 2.89 -4.90
CA ASP A 226 -20.08 3.98 -4.23
C ASP A 226 -19.53 3.50 -2.89
N MET A 227 -18.23 3.69 -2.69
CA MET A 227 -17.53 3.22 -1.50
C MET A 227 -17.88 4.09 -0.29
N GLY A 228 -18.10 3.43 0.86
CA GLY A 228 -18.27 4.03 2.18
C GLY A 228 -17.08 3.72 3.10
N ARG A 229 -17.21 4.09 4.38
CA ARG A 229 -16.19 3.82 5.41
C ARG A 229 -15.93 2.32 5.61
N HIS A 230 -16.98 1.51 5.50
CA HIS A 230 -16.89 0.05 5.61
C HIS A 230 -16.02 -0.58 4.51
N ASP A 231 -15.94 -0.01 3.32
CA ASP A 231 -15.14 -0.56 2.23
C ASP A 231 -13.62 -0.43 2.51
N ASP A 232 -13.17 0.67 3.14
CA ASP A 232 -11.80 0.79 3.65
C ASP A 232 -11.52 -0.24 4.76
N LEU A 233 -12.51 -0.55 5.60
CA LEU A 233 -12.38 -1.56 6.66
C LEU A 233 -12.42 -3.00 6.13
N TRP A 234 -13.19 -3.29 5.07
CA TRP A 234 -13.08 -4.56 4.36
C TRP A 234 -11.70 -4.77 3.75
N SER A 235 -11.13 -3.71 3.18
CA SER A 235 -9.76 -3.75 2.67
C SER A 235 -8.74 -4.00 3.79
N LEU A 236 -8.93 -3.38 4.96
CA LEU A 236 -8.12 -3.65 6.16
C LEU A 236 -8.28 -5.11 6.63
N PHE A 237 -9.48 -5.65 6.65
CA PHE A 237 -9.74 -7.04 7.04
C PHE A 237 -8.97 -8.02 6.14
N TYR A 238 -9.04 -7.87 4.81
CA TYR A 238 -8.27 -8.69 3.89
C TYR A 238 -6.75 -8.50 4.08
N LEU A 239 -6.30 -7.30 4.40
CA LEU A 239 -4.90 -7.03 4.69
C LEU A 239 -4.44 -7.76 5.95
N ILE A 240 -5.23 -7.75 7.03
CA ILE A 240 -4.96 -8.47 8.28
C ILE A 240 -4.89 -9.98 8.00
N LEU A 241 -5.84 -10.54 7.25
CA LEU A 241 -5.83 -11.95 6.86
C LEU A 241 -4.55 -12.31 6.09
N GLU A 242 -4.11 -11.44 5.17
CA GLU A 242 -2.87 -11.67 4.44
C GLU A 242 -1.63 -11.58 5.34
N MET A 243 -1.60 -10.66 6.29
CA MET A 243 -0.49 -10.54 7.23
C MET A 243 -0.34 -11.80 8.09
N MET A 244 -1.44 -12.43 8.48
CA MET A 244 -1.47 -13.64 9.31
C MET A 244 -1.19 -14.92 8.52
N ASN A 245 -1.84 -15.07 7.35
CA ASN A 245 -1.78 -16.29 6.53
C ASN A 245 -0.63 -16.26 5.49
N GLY A 246 0.02 -15.09 5.28
CA GLY A 246 1.04 -14.89 4.25
C GLY A 246 0.45 -14.68 2.85
N GLN A 247 -0.80 -15.07 2.62
CA GLN A 247 -1.47 -14.95 1.32
C GLN A 247 -2.99 -14.95 1.45
N LEU A 248 -3.66 -14.35 0.47
CA LEU A 248 -5.10 -14.48 0.28
C LEU A 248 -5.39 -15.58 -0.76
N PRO A 249 -6.54 -16.28 -0.67
CA PRO A 249 -6.90 -17.32 -1.66
C PRO A 249 -6.82 -16.82 -3.10
N TRP A 250 -7.31 -15.61 -3.36
CA TRP A 250 -7.34 -14.96 -4.68
C TRP A 250 -6.05 -14.20 -5.04
N ARG A 251 -4.92 -14.46 -4.39
CA ARG A 251 -3.65 -13.70 -4.58
C ARG A 251 -3.11 -13.67 -6.01
N LYS A 252 -3.40 -14.70 -6.80
CA LYS A 252 -2.93 -14.84 -8.19
C LYS A 252 -3.89 -14.23 -9.21
N THR A 253 -5.10 -13.86 -8.79
CA THR A 253 -6.16 -13.39 -9.67
C THR A 253 -6.06 -11.88 -9.85
N THR A 254 -5.65 -11.45 -11.04
CA THR A 254 -5.54 -10.04 -11.42
C THR A 254 -6.81 -9.52 -12.11
N ASP A 255 -7.58 -10.41 -12.71
CA ASP A 255 -8.87 -10.09 -13.31
C ASP A 255 -9.88 -9.73 -12.23
N ARG A 256 -10.51 -8.57 -12.38
CA ARG A 256 -11.43 -8.01 -11.41
C ARG A 256 -12.68 -8.87 -11.20
N HIS A 257 -13.26 -9.41 -12.28
CA HIS A 257 -14.50 -10.19 -12.21
C HIS A 257 -14.24 -11.56 -11.60
N LYS A 258 -13.16 -12.22 -11.99
CA LYS A 258 -12.75 -13.48 -11.40
C LYS A 258 -12.45 -13.33 -9.91
N CYS A 259 -11.75 -12.27 -9.52
CA CYS A 259 -11.48 -11.99 -8.11
C CYS A 259 -12.76 -11.76 -7.29
N LEU A 260 -13.76 -11.09 -7.86
CA LEU A 260 -15.08 -10.92 -7.24
C LEU A 260 -15.75 -12.27 -7.00
N GLU A 261 -15.79 -13.14 -8.00
CA GLU A 261 -16.42 -14.46 -7.87
C GLU A 261 -15.69 -15.33 -6.85
N GLU A 262 -14.36 -15.31 -6.81
CA GLU A 262 -13.58 -16.00 -5.77
C GLU A 262 -13.92 -15.46 -4.36
N LYS A 263 -13.99 -14.13 -4.17
CA LYS A 263 -14.35 -13.51 -2.88
C LYS A 263 -15.76 -13.88 -2.42
N LYS A 264 -16.71 -14.04 -3.34
CA LYS A 264 -18.09 -14.45 -3.02
C LYS A 264 -18.22 -15.95 -2.73
N SER A 265 -17.42 -16.78 -3.40
CA SER A 265 -17.53 -18.23 -3.30
C SER A 265 -16.85 -18.82 -2.06
N ILE A 266 -15.88 -18.10 -1.47
CA ILE A 266 -15.12 -18.60 -0.32
C ILE A 266 -15.88 -18.30 0.98
N PRO A 267 -16.29 -19.32 1.76
CA PRO A 267 -16.89 -19.11 3.06
C PRO A 267 -15.95 -18.36 4.00
N VAL A 268 -16.45 -17.40 4.74
CA VAL A 268 -15.63 -16.60 5.67
C VAL A 268 -15.01 -17.47 6.76
N GLU A 269 -15.68 -18.54 7.18
CA GLU A 269 -15.18 -19.50 8.16
C GLU A 269 -13.86 -20.12 7.71
N SER A 270 -13.71 -20.38 6.40
CA SER A 270 -12.46 -20.89 5.84
C SER A 270 -11.33 -19.85 5.86
N LEU A 271 -11.66 -18.55 5.76
CA LEU A 271 -10.70 -17.45 5.86
C LEU A 271 -10.24 -17.23 7.31
N LEU A 272 -11.12 -17.53 8.27
CA LEU A 272 -10.89 -17.34 9.71
C LEU A 272 -10.30 -18.58 10.39
N LYS A 273 -10.18 -19.71 9.66
CA LYS A 273 -9.66 -20.95 10.21
C LYS A 273 -8.26 -20.75 10.80
N ASP A 274 -8.04 -21.28 11.99
CA ASP A 274 -6.78 -21.21 12.72
C ASP A 274 -6.31 -19.79 13.10
N LEU A 275 -7.20 -18.78 13.00
CA LEU A 275 -6.93 -17.41 13.44
C LEU A 275 -7.47 -17.16 14.86
N PRO A 276 -6.90 -16.20 15.60
CA PRO A 276 -7.43 -15.80 16.91
C PRO A 276 -8.90 -15.41 16.84
N SER A 277 -9.69 -15.81 17.85
CA SER A 277 -11.14 -15.54 17.90
C SER A 277 -11.52 -14.07 17.73
N GLY A 278 -10.70 -13.15 18.23
CA GLY A 278 -10.92 -11.72 18.06
C GLY A 278 -10.94 -11.26 16.59
N ILE A 279 -10.35 -12.00 15.65
CA ILE A 279 -10.47 -11.69 14.21
C ILE A 279 -11.86 -12.05 13.69
N GLY A 280 -12.44 -13.15 14.20
CA GLY A 280 -13.85 -13.50 13.94
C GLY A 280 -14.82 -12.47 14.54
N ASP A 281 -14.53 -11.96 15.74
CA ASP A 281 -15.33 -10.92 16.36
C ASP A 281 -15.21 -9.57 15.62
N PHE A 282 -14.03 -9.23 15.13
CA PHE A 282 -13.84 -8.09 14.22
C PHE A 282 -14.70 -8.23 12.95
N PHE A 283 -14.72 -9.42 12.35
CA PHE A 283 -15.57 -9.71 11.18
C PHE A 283 -17.05 -9.52 11.48
N LYS A 284 -17.58 -10.04 12.60
CA LYS A 284 -18.98 -9.88 13.01
C LYS A 284 -19.39 -8.42 13.21
N LEU A 285 -18.46 -7.56 13.62
CA LEU A 285 -18.70 -6.13 13.71
C LEU A 285 -18.65 -5.45 12.33
N LEU A 286 -17.85 -5.95 11.40
CA LEU A 286 -17.66 -5.38 10.06
C LEU A 286 -18.80 -5.73 9.10
N GLU A 287 -19.25 -6.99 9.11
CA GLU A 287 -20.19 -7.55 8.13
C GLU A 287 -21.49 -6.77 8.01
N PRO A 288 -22.16 -6.35 9.11
CA PRO A 288 -23.44 -5.65 9.03
C PRO A 288 -23.32 -4.17 8.65
N ILE A 289 -22.09 -3.60 8.59
CA ILE A 289 -21.93 -2.17 8.34
C ILE A 289 -22.27 -1.82 6.89
N THR A 290 -23.14 -0.85 6.71
CA THR A 290 -23.55 -0.32 5.42
C THR A 290 -22.88 1.02 5.08
N PHE A 291 -23.18 1.56 3.91
CA PHE A 291 -22.65 2.85 3.44
C PHE A 291 -22.91 4.00 4.43
N SER A 292 -24.08 4.02 5.07
CA SER A 292 -24.51 5.11 5.96
C SER A 292 -23.96 5.01 7.37
N ASP A 293 -23.62 3.80 7.82
CA ASP A 293 -23.31 3.52 9.20
C ASP A 293 -21.96 4.09 9.64
N ALA A 294 -21.88 4.51 10.89
CA ALA A 294 -20.62 4.83 11.53
C ALA A 294 -19.98 3.54 12.05
N PRO A 295 -18.80 3.14 11.58
CA PRO A 295 -18.14 1.94 12.07
C PRO A 295 -17.83 2.03 13.59
N PRO A 296 -17.96 0.94 14.34
CA PRO A 296 -17.65 0.89 15.77
C PRO A 296 -16.14 0.71 15.99
N TYR A 297 -15.33 1.73 15.66
CA TYR A 297 -13.87 1.66 15.68
C TYR A 297 -13.28 1.20 17.01
N GLU A 298 -13.87 1.63 18.14
CA GLU A 298 -13.40 1.25 19.48
C GLU A 298 -13.61 -0.24 19.76
N ASP A 299 -14.75 -0.79 19.36
CA ASP A 299 -15.05 -2.21 19.52
C ASP A 299 -14.17 -3.06 18.60
N MET A 300 -14.00 -2.63 17.34
CA MET A 300 -13.11 -3.27 16.40
C MET A 300 -11.64 -3.25 16.88
N ALA A 301 -11.20 -2.14 17.48
CA ALA A 301 -9.88 -2.04 18.09
C ALA A 301 -9.71 -2.99 19.27
N ARG A 302 -10.73 -3.12 20.14
CA ARG A 302 -10.72 -4.10 21.24
C ARG A 302 -10.61 -5.53 20.75
N CYS A 303 -11.27 -5.90 19.66
CA CYS A 303 -11.13 -7.22 19.05
C CYS A 303 -9.68 -7.53 18.69
N LEU A 304 -8.95 -6.57 18.08
CA LEU A 304 -7.54 -6.75 17.71
C LEU A 304 -6.62 -6.85 18.93
N VAL A 305 -6.86 -6.08 19.98
CA VAL A 305 -6.11 -6.17 21.24
C VAL A 305 -6.35 -7.51 21.92
N THR A 306 -7.59 -7.97 22.01
CA THR A 306 -7.94 -9.28 22.59
C THR A 306 -7.31 -10.43 21.79
N ALA A 307 -7.34 -10.35 20.45
CA ALA A 307 -6.70 -11.34 19.58
C ALA A 307 -5.18 -11.44 19.83
N SER A 308 -4.51 -10.31 20.08
CA SER A 308 -3.10 -10.27 20.41
C SER A 308 -2.80 -10.92 21.76
N LEU A 309 -3.55 -10.57 22.80
CA LEU A 309 -3.36 -11.07 24.17
C LEU A 309 -3.62 -12.57 24.29
N ASN A 310 -4.73 -13.08 23.73
CA ASN A 310 -5.08 -14.49 23.78
C ASN A 310 -4.03 -15.37 23.10
N ASN A 311 -3.42 -14.88 22.02
CA ASN A 311 -2.36 -15.60 21.33
C ASN A 311 -1.04 -15.60 22.14
N HIS A 312 -0.75 -14.54 22.87
CA HIS A 312 0.39 -14.49 23.79
C HIS A 312 0.26 -15.52 24.94
N CYS A 313 -0.90 -15.58 25.57
CA CYS A 313 -1.19 -16.56 26.64
C CYS A 313 -1.12 -18.01 26.15
N ALA A 314 -1.64 -18.29 24.95
CA ALA A 314 -1.59 -19.63 24.36
C ALA A 314 -0.14 -20.08 24.10
N ARG A 315 0.75 -19.18 23.64
CA ARG A 315 2.16 -19.48 23.42
C ARG A 315 2.92 -19.78 24.72
N LEU A 316 2.64 -19.00 25.77
CA LEU A 316 3.27 -19.24 27.09
C LEU A 316 2.86 -20.60 27.65
N ALA A 317 1.61 -21.01 27.50
CA ALA A 317 1.12 -22.32 27.94
C ALA A 317 1.84 -23.49 27.20
N THR A 318 2.06 -23.35 25.86
CA THR A 318 2.73 -24.39 25.04
C THR A 318 4.26 -24.47 25.30
N THR A 319 4.87 -23.44 25.87
CA THR A 319 6.32 -23.46 26.23
C THR A 319 6.58 -23.99 27.63
N MET A 320 5.55 -24.24 28.41
CA MET A 320 5.63 -24.79 29.78
C MET A 320 5.32 -26.29 29.85
N GLU A 321 4.91 -26.91 28.73
CA GLU A 321 4.83 -28.37 28.53
C GLU A 321 6.10 -28.89 27.84
#